data_5b078207f25360b3d4e05551c70bd7bf
#
_entry.id   5b078207f25360b3d4e05551c70bd7bf
#
_cell.length_a   1.000
_cell.length_b   1.000
_cell.length_c   1.000
_cell.angle_alpha   90.00
_cell.angle_beta   90.00
_cell.angle_gamma   90.00
#
_symmetry.space_group_name_H-M   'P 1'
#
loop_
_entity.id
_entity.type
_entity.pdbx_description
1 polymer ?
#
loop_
_entity_poly.entity_id
_entity_poly.type
_entity_poly.pdbx_seq_one_letter_code
_entity_poly.pdbx_strand_id
1 'polypeptide(L)'
;MKKIISIAAACMAVVAMVGFTGCKPAKKQIGLQLYSVAQDMTNVEASIQKVAEAGYNTVETLGGDPGCFGMDPAAFKALCDKYGISIISTHASIGLDPNDEEGTMNKWRKLFEALNTMGAKYCVIPGYGLGSNLQELQDVCDYFNKVGKLAKEYGLLLGYHNHSHEYQVMEGQVMWEYMIEHTDPECVFFQMDVYWTTMGGKNPVDYLKKYPDRIKMLHIKDEMVIGDSGKIDFEAIFNQFYANGYKDFVVEQEMPRGPEGETDAERFARMWDGVAKSAAYLEAAPFVK
;
A
#
# COMPACT_ATOMS: atom_id res chain seq x y z
N MET A 1 -79.33 25.32 40.15
CA MET A 1 -79.06 24.17 39.27
C MET A 1 -78.02 24.61 38.27
N LYS A 2 -76.73 24.34 38.55
CA LYS A 2 -75.62 24.63 37.64
C LYS A 2 -75.09 23.30 37.07
N LYS A 3 -75.20 23.17 35.75
CA LYS A 3 -74.68 22.00 35.04
C LYS A 3 -73.12 22.15 34.88
N ILE A 4 -72.40 21.17 35.34
CA ILE A 4 -70.98 21.06 35.15
C ILE A 4 -70.79 20.24 33.89
N ILE A 5 -70.15 20.84 32.89
CA ILE A 5 -69.72 20.15 31.64
C ILE A 5 -68.29 19.72 31.84
N SER A 6 -68.06 18.39 31.89
CA SER A 6 -66.67 17.80 31.89
C SER A 6 -66.16 17.73 30.47
N ILE A 7 -65.02 18.38 30.21
CA ILE A 7 -64.33 18.30 28.94
C ILE A 7 -63.24 17.21 29.17
N ALA A 8 -63.37 16.07 28.49
CA ALA A 8 -62.31 15.06 28.45
C ALA A 8 -61.27 15.46 27.37
N ALA A 9 -60.08 15.78 27.82
CA ALA A 9 -58.95 16.02 26.93
C ALA A 9 -58.34 14.67 26.51
N ALA A 10 -58.44 14.33 25.21
CA ALA A 10 -57.80 13.19 24.61
C ALA A 10 -56.34 13.57 24.28
N CYS A 11 -55.38 13.08 25.05
CA CYS A 11 -53.97 13.16 24.67
C CYS A 11 -53.65 12.12 23.59
N MET A 12 -53.51 12.58 22.34
CA MET A 12 -52.86 11.77 21.30
C MET A 12 -51.36 11.78 21.50
N ALA A 13 -50.82 10.63 21.91
CA ALA A 13 -49.35 10.40 21.91
C ALA A 13 -48.91 10.13 20.47
N VAL A 14 -48.25 11.12 19.88
CA VAL A 14 -47.52 10.92 18.61
C VAL A 14 -46.22 10.20 18.92
N VAL A 15 -46.18 8.91 18.68
CA VAL A 15 -44.93 8.13 18.70
C VAL A 15 -44.16 8.49 17.42
N ALA A 16 -43.16 9.39 17.54
CA ALA A 16 -42.18 9.62 16.49
C ALA A 16 -41.32 8.38 16.37
N MET A 17 -41.53 7.56 15.36
CA MET A 17 -40.55 6.55 14.94
C MET A 17 -39.31 7.27 14.40
N VAL A 18 -38.31 7.45 15.24
CA VAL A 18 -36.97 7.80 14.79
C VAL A 18 -36.43 6.57 14.06
N GLY A 19 -36.53 6.59 12.74
CA GLY A 19 -35.87 5.60 11.90
C GLY A 19 -34.37 5.75 12.11
N PHE A 20 -33.76 4.77 12.78
CA PHE A 20 -32.30 4.57 12.74
C PHE A 20 -31.98 4.24 11.29
N THR A 21 -31.60 5.24 10.50
CA THR A 21 -30.82 5.01 9.28
C THR A 21 -29.48 4.49 9.73
N GLY A 22 -29.34 3.17 9.78
CA GLY A 22 -28.06 2.53 10.03
C GLY A 22 -27.06 3.06 9.01
N CYS A 23 -26.13 3.89 9.47
CA CYS A 23 -24.99 4.31 8.67
C CYS A 23 -24.29 3.01 8.26
N LYS A 24 -24.28 2.67 6.97
CA LYS A 24 -23.46 1.55 6.51
C LYS A 24 -22.03 1.84 6.96
N PRO A 25 -21.32 0.88 7.58
CA PRO A 25 -19.93 1.09 7.94
C PRO A 25 -19.19 1.56 6.69
N ALA A 26 -18.30 2.54 6.86
CA ALA A 26 -17.46 3.01 5.77
C ALA A 26 -16.69 1.80 5.21
N LYS A 27 -16.68 1.68 3.87
CA LYS A 27 -15.96 0.58 3.20
C LYS A 27 -14.48 0.71 3.57
N LYS A 28 -13.87 -0.39 4.04
CA LYS A 28 -12.44 -0.45 4.33
C LYS A 28 -11.64 -0.12 3.08
N GLN A 29 -10.52 0.59 3.26
CA GLN A 29 -9.57 0.81 2.17
C GLN A 29 -8.59 -0.36 2.16
N ILE A 30 -8.73 -1.27 1.19
CA ILE A 30 -7.84 -2.42 1.01
C ILE A 30 -7.15 -2.27 -0.33
N GLY A 31 -5.82 -2.13 -0.29
CA GLY A 31 -4.98 -1.96 -1.47
C GLY A 31 -4.35 -3.28 -1.94
N LEU A 32 -4.08 -3.39 -3.25
CA LEU A 32 -3.31 -4.48 -3.85
C LEU A 32 -2.09 -3.91 -4.57
N GLN A 33 -0.91 -4.48 -4.30
CA GLN A 33 0.26 -4.32 -5.17
C GLN A 33 0.05 -5.18 -6.42
N LEU A 34 0.02 -4.53 -7.59
CA LEU A 34 -0.30 -5.20 -8.86
C LEU A 34 0.77 -6.20 -9.33
N TYR A 35 1.96 -6.22 -8.70
CA TYR A 35 2.93 -7.30 -8.89
C TYR A 35 2.32 -8.67 -8.60
N SER A 36 1.44 -8.76 -7.61
CA SER A 36 0.73 -9.98 -7.24
C SER A 36 -0.03 -10.64 -8.39
N VAL A 37 -0.45 -9.86 -9.38
CA VAL A 37 -1.24 -10.31 -10.54
C VAL A 37 -0.60 -9.94 -11.89
N ALA A 38 0.63 -9.42 -11.88
CA ALA A 38 1.30 -8.90 -13.07
C ALA A 38 1.41 -9.92 -14.22
N GLN A 39 1.48 -11.20 -13.90
CA GLN A 39 1.57 -12.27 -14.90
C GLN A 39 0.26 -12.46 -15.72
N ASP A 40 -0.90 -12.03 -15.19
CA ASP A 40 -2.20 -12.08 -15.88
C ASP A 40 -2.67 -10.66 -16.32
N MET A 41 -1.76 -9.69 -16.43
CA MET A 41 -2.08 -8.32 -16.88
C MET A 41 -2.02 -8.12 -18.40
N THR A 42 -2.11 -9.19 -19.19
CA THR A 42 -2.14 -9.11 -20.66
C THR A 42 -3.40 -8.42 -21.19
N ASN A 43 -4.52 -8.54 -20.46
CA ASN A 43 -5.72 -7.73 -20.68
C ASN A 43 -5.92 -6.86 -19.42
N VAL A 44 -5.37 -5.65 -19.45
CA VAL A 44 -5.35 -4.74 -18.28
C VAL A 44 -6.76 -4.47 -17.76
N GLU A 45 -7.75 -4.23 -18.64
CA GLU A 45 -9.12 -3.96 -18.21
C GLU A 45 -9.74 -5.14 -17.47
N ALA A 46 -9.62 -6.35 -18.02
CA ALA A 46 -10.15 -7.55 -17.37
C ALA A 46 -9.48 -7.82 -16.02
N SER A 47 -8.18 -7.56 -15.92
CA SER A 47 -7.44 -7.77 -14.67
C SER A 47 -7.80 -6.72 -13.62
N ILE A 48 -7.95 -5.45 -13.98
CA ILE A 48 -8.42 -4.39 -13.06
C ILE A 48 -9.85 -4.68 -12.59
N GLN A 49 -10.72 -5.19 -13.47
CA GLN A 49 -12.06 -5.64 -13.08
C GLN A 49 -11.98 -6.76 -12.04
N LYS A 50 -11.15 -7.79 -12.25
CA LYS A 50 -10.93 -8.88 -11.29
C LYS A 50 -10.39 -8.38 -9.94
N VAL A 51 -9.50 -7.38 -9.94
CA VAL A 51 -9.00 -6.74 -8.70
C VAL A 51 -10.17 -6.14 -7.91
N ALA A 52 -11.06 -5.41 -8.57
CA ALA A 52 -12.25 -4.84 -7.92
C ALA A 52 -13.21 -5.92 -7.41
N GLU A 53 -13.46 -6.97 -8.21
CA GLU A 53 -14.31 -8.11 -7.85
C GLU A 53 -13.74 -8.92 -6.68
N ALA A 54 -12.41 -9.00 -6.55
CA ALA A 54 -11.72 -9.62 -5.41
C ALA A 54 -11.88 -8.82 -4.10
N GLY A 55 -12.38 -7.57 -4.15
CA GLY A 55 -12.66 -6.76 -2.97
C GLY A 55 -11.72 -5.58 -2.75
N TYR A 56 -10.68 -5.44 -3.56
CA TYR A 56 -9.76 -4.30 -3.47
C TYR A 56 -10.39 -3.02 -4.06
N ASN A 57 -10.01 -1.88 -3.49
CA ASN A 57 -10.47 -0.56 -3.95
C ASN A 57 -9.33 0.46 -4.10
N THR A 58 -8.11 0.00 -3.89
CA THR A 58 -6.89 0.78 -4.05
C THR A 58 -5.82 -0.11 -4.67
N VAL A 59 -4.95 0.47 -5.49
CA VAL A 59 -3.81 -0.27 -6.05
C VAL A 59 -2.51 0.51 -5.91
N GLU A 60 -1.43 -0.25 -5.77
CA GLU A 60 -0.08 0.19 -6.05
C GLU A 60 0.35 -0.45 -7.36
N THR A 61 0.77 0.38 -8.33
CA THR A 61 1.23 -0.08 -9.63
C THR A 61 2.71 -0.47 -9.58
N LEU A 62 3.26 -0.93 -10.69
CA LEU A 62 4.68 -1.31 -10.77
C LEU A 62 5.25 -0.95 -12.13
N GLY A 63 6.57 -0.69 -12.14
CA GLY A 63 7.34 -0.41 -13.35
C GLY A 63 7.63 1.08 -13.53
N GLY A 64 8.75 1.35 -14.20
CA GLY A 64 9.34 2.69 -14.27
C GLY A 64 8.93 3.54 -15.47
N ASP A 65 8.07 3.06 -16.40
CA ASP A 65 7.68 3.83 -17.58
C ASP A 65 6.18 3.66 -17.88
N PRO A 66 5.40 4.54 -17.43
CA PRO A 66 5.06 5.10 -16.13
C PRO A 66 4.25 4.15 -15.22
N GLY A 67 4.41 2.84 -15.35
CA GLY A 67 3.75 1.85 -14.49
C GLY A 67 2.29 1.56 -14.84
N CYS A 68 1.87 1.87 -16.09
CA CYS A 68 0.48 1.76 -16.55
C CYS A 68 0.27 0.58 -17.52
N PHE A 69 1.14 -0.42 -17.51
CA PHE A 69 1.06 -1.59 -18.39
C PHE A 69 0.94 -1.22 -19.90
N GLY A 70 1.68 -0.19 -20.33
CA GLY A 70 1.67 0.30 -21.71
C GLY A 70 0.50 1.25 -22.05
N MET A 71 -0.37 1.56 -21.11
CA MET A 71 -1.43 2.54 -21.29
C MET A 71 -0.94 3.98 -21.02
N ASP A 72 -1.63 4.95 -21.59
CA ASP A 72 -1.50 6.35 -21.19
C ASP A 72 -1.96 6.51 -19.72
N PRO A 73 -1.28 7.33 -18.87
CA PRO A 73 -1.60 7.51 -17.47
C PRO A 73 -3.04 7.97 -17.20
N ALA A 74 -3.58 8.89 -18.01
CA ALA A 74 -4.95 9.35 -17.86
C ALA A 74 -5.97 8.28 -18.27
N ALA A 75 -5.65 7.49 -19.30
CA ALA A 75 -6.48 6.36 -19.71
C ALA A 75 -6.49 5.24 -18.66
N PHE A 76 -5.32 4.93 -18.06
CA PHE A 76 -5.24 3.96 -16.97
C PHE A 76 -6.00 4.42 -15.73
N LYS A 77 -5.86 5.71 -15.37
CA LYS A 77 -6.66 6.29 -14.28
C LYS A 77 -8.16 6.16 -14.54
N ALA A 78 -8.62 6.54 -15.74
CA ALA A 78 -10.03 6.44 -16.10
C ALA A 78 -10.55 4.99 -16.05
N LEU A 79 -9.71 4.02 -16.43
CA LEU A 79 -10.01 2.61 -16.28
C LEU A 79 -10.15 2.19 -14.82
N CYS A 80 -9.23 2.58 -13.95
CA CYS A 80 -9.32 2.30 -12.52
C CYS A 80 -10.57 2.96 -11.90
N ASP A 81 -10.84 4.21 -12.23
CA ASP A 81 -12.04 4.94 -11.76
C ASP A 81 -13.34 4.23 -12.17
N LYS A 82 -13.41 3.67 -13.40
CA LYS A 82 -14.56 2.90 -13.90
C LYS A 82 -14.92 1.73 -12.97
N TYR A 83 -13.92 1.10 -12.37
CA TYR A 83 -14.11 -0.04 -11.45
C TYR A 83 -14.04 0.37 -9.96
N GLY A 84 -14.01 1.67 -9.65
CA GLY A 84 -13.98 2.18 -8.28
C GLY A 84 -12.66 1.92 -7.56
N ILE A 85 -11.56 1.84 -8.30
CA ILE A 85 -10.20 1.64 -7.80
C ILE A 85 -9.44 2.96 -7.82
N SER A 86 -8.84 3.35 -6.71
CA SER A 86 -7.89 4.46 -6.63
C SER A 86 -6.45 3.96 -6.77
N ILE A 87 -5.59 4.80 -7.37
CA ILE A 87 -4.15 4.52 -7.49
C ILE A 87 -3.46 5.29 -6.37
N ILE A 88 -2.82 4.58 -5.42
CA ILE A 88 -2.20 5.23 -4.27
C ILE A 88 -0.71 5.46 -4.47
N SER A 89 -0.03 4.56 -5.16
CA SER A 89 1.42 4.55 -5.33
C SER A 89 1.85 3.74 -6.54
N THR A 90 3.15 3.80 -6.83
CA THR A 90 3.82 2.87 -7.75
C THR A 90 5.13 2.38 -7.16
N HIS A 91 5.48 1.13 -7.42
CA HIS A 91 6.84 0.64 -7.27
C HIS A 91 7.67 0.99 -8.50
N ALA A 92 8.72 1.78 -8.33
CA ALA A 92 9.64 2.16 -9.40
C ALA A 92 11.06 2.39 -8.87
N SER A 93 12.06 1.91 -9.60
CA SER A 93 13.47 2.18 -9.32
C SER A 93 14.14 2.76 -10.56
N ILE A 94 14.79 3.90 -10.40
CA ILE A 94 15.63 4.50 -11.44
C ILE A 94 17.02 4.67 -10.83
N GLY A 95 18.00 3.94 -11.36
CA GLY A 95 19.39 4.03 -10.92
C GLY A 95 20.01 5.39 -11.29
N LEU A 96 20.83 5.93 -10.40
CA LEU A 96 21.63 7.10 -10.70
C LEU A 96 22.69 6.75 -11.76
N ASP A 97 22.68 7.49 -12.87
CA ASP A 97 23.82 7.50 -13.79
C ASP A 97 24.79 8.62 -13.36
N PRO A 98 25.96 8.33 -12.83
CA PRO A 98 26.89 9.34 -12.37
C PRO A 98 27.48 10.20 -13.51
N ASN A 99 27.35 9.75 -14.77
CA ASN A 99 27.79 10.51 -15.95
C ASN A 99 26.66 11.35 -16.57
N ASP A 100 25.39 11.08 -16.20
CA ASP A 100 24.22 11.81 -16.69
C ASP A 100 23.16 11.91 -15.59
N GLU A 101 23.51 12.62 -14.52
CA GLU A 101 22.60 12.85 -13.40
C GLU A 101 21.33 13.59 -13.81
N GLU A 102 21.47 14.62 -14.70
CA GLU A 102 20.30 15.37 -15.16
C GLU A 102 19.36 14.49 -16.01
N GLY A 103 19.90 13.60 -16.83
CA GLY A 103 19.10 12.59 -17.55
C GLY A 103 18.38 11.64 -16.58
N THR A 104 19.02 11.26 -15.48
CA THR A 104 18.39 10.48 -14.42
C THR A 104 17.24 11.26 -13.77
N MET A 105 17.46 12.52 -13.39
CA MET A 105 16.40 13.37 -12.82
C MET A 105 15.25 13.59 -13.80
N ASN A 106 15.51 13.71 -15.10
CA ASN A 106 14.48 13.84 -16.12
C ASN A 106 13.60 12.59 -16.24
N LYS A 107 14.14 11.39 -16.02
CA LYS A 107 13.33 10.16 -15.94
C LYS A 107 12.39 10.20 -14.74
N TRP A 108 12.87 10.65 -13.56
CA TRP A 108 12.03 10.84 -12.38
C TRP A 108 10.93 11.88 -12.60
N ARG A 109 11.23 13.03 -13.23
CA ARG A 109 10.22 14.05 -13.56
C ARG A 109 9.08 13.47 -14.39
N LYS A 110 9.40 12.74 -15.45
CA LYS A 110 8.39 12.08 -16.31
C LYS A 110 7.51 11.09 -15.51
N LEU A 111 8.14 10.31 -14.65
CA LEU A 111 7.39 9.38 -13.79
C LEU A 111 6.47 10.15 -12.82
N PHE A 112 6.96 11.20 -12.18
CA PHE A 112 6.18 11.99 -11.23
C PHE A 112 5.02 12.75 -11.91
N GLU A 113 5.21 13.24 -13.12
CA GLU A 113 4.13 13.82 -13.95
C GLU A 113 3.02 12.78 -14.21
N ALA A 114 3.40 11.57 -14.57
CA ALA A 114 2.45 10.48 -14.78
C ALA A 114 1.72 10.10 -13.49
N LEU A 115 2.43 9.97 -12.36
CA LEU A 115 1.85 9.67 -11.05
C LEU A 115 0.88 10.76 -10.58
N ASN A 116 1.23 12.02 -10.80
CA ASN A 116 0.34 13.14 -10.50
C ASN A 116 -0.93 13.09 -11.36
N THR A 117 -0.80 12.76 -12.64
CA THR A 117 -1.96 12.53 -13.55
C THR A 117 -2.86 11.41 -13.04
N MET A 118 -2.28 10.35 -12.51
CA MET A 118 -3.02 9.23 -11.91
C MET A 118 -3.59 9.52 -10.53
N GLY A 119 -3.21 10.62 -9.89
CA GLY A 119 -3.66 11.02 -8.56
C GLY A 119 -3.01 10.21 -7.43
N ALA A 120 -1.82 9.63 -7.68
CA ALA A 120 -1.05 8.91 -6.68
C ALA A 120 -0.54 9.85 -5.57
N LYS A 121 -0.31 9.30 -4.39
CA LYS A 121 0.29 10.02 -3.25
C LYS A 121 1.78 9.73 -3.12
N TYR A 122 2.20 8.53 -3.53
CA TYR A 122 3.51 7.99 -3.25
C TYR A 122 4.18 7.45 -4.51
N CYS A 123 5.51 7.53 -4.52
CA CYS A 123 6.37 6.75 -5.40
C CYS A 123 7.32 5.95 -4.50
N VAL A 124 7.33 4.64 -4.59
CA VAL A 124 8.09 3.77 -3.69
C VAL A 124 9.17 3.04 -4.48
N ILE A 125 10.40 3.08 -3.98
CA ILE A 125 11.51 2.30 -4.53
C ILE A 125 11.45 0.89 -3.89
N PRO A 126 11.14 -0.18 -4.67
CA PRO A 126 10.97 -1.53 -4.14
C PRO A 126 12.29 -2.26 -3.85
N GLY A 127 13.41 -1.67 -4.22
CA GLY A 127 14.74 -2.19 -4.02
C GLY A 127 15.78 -1.37 -4.75
N TYR A 128 16.98 -1.32 -4.17
CA TYR A 128 18.12 -0.57 -4.70
C TYR A 128 19.44 -1.26 -4.29
N GLY A 129 20.50 -1.05 -5.07
CA GLY A 129 21.83 -1.49 -4.66
C GLY A 129 22.33 -0.65 -3.47
N LEU A 130 22.45 -1.27 -2.30
CA LEU A 130 22.78 -0.57 -1.05
C LEU A 130 24.29 -0.42 -0.81
N GLY A 131 25.12 -0.86 -1.76
CA GLY A 131 26.56 -0.82 -1.61
C GLY A 131 27.12 -1.94 -0.72
N SER A 132 28.40 -1.81 -0.36
CA SER A 132 29.16 -2.79 0.41
C SER A 132 29.77 -2.23 1.71
N ASN A 133 29.59 -0.92 1.95
CA ASN A 133 30.08 -0.19 3.12
C ASN A 133 29.13 0.99 3.43
N LEU A 134 29.28 1.60 4.63
CA LEU A 134 28.41 2.70 5.06
C LEU A 134 28.53 3.95 4.20
N GLN A 135 29.68 4.20 3.56
CA GLN A 135 29.81 5.36 2.67
C GLN A 135 28.94 5.19 1.42
N GLU A 136 28.97 4.01 0.80
CA GLU A 136 28.12 3.71 -0.36
C GLU A 136 26.63 3.74 0.02
N LEU A 137 26.27 3.27 1.22
CA LEU A 137 24.92 3.38 1.74
C LEU A 137 24.48 4.84 1.99
N GLN A 138 25.41 5.69 2.46
CA GLN A 138 25.17 7.13 2.60
C GLN A 138 24.92 7.78 1.23
N ASP A 139 25.71 7.43 0.22
CA ASP A 139 25.52 7.94 -1.15
C ASP A 139 24.11 7.58 -1.69
N VAL A 140 23.61 6.38 -1.35
CA VAL A 140 22.22 5.97 -1.66
C VAL A 140 21.19 6.84 -0.91
N CYS A 141 21.40 7.11 0.39
CA CYS A 141 20.54 7.99 1.18
C CYS A 141 20.50 9.41 0.60
N ASP A 142 21.66 9.94 0.19
CA ASP A 142 21.78 11.27 -0.41
C ASP A 142 21.06 11.33 -1.77
N TYR A 143 21.17 10.27 -2.57
CA TYR A 143 20.41 10.14 -3.80
C TYR A 143 18.89 10.11 -3.53
N PHE A 144 18.43 9.34 -2.55
CA PHE A 144 17.01 9.29 -2.19
C PHE A 144 16.52 10.64 -1.67
N ASN A 145 17.32 11.37 -0.90
CA ASN A 145 17.01 12.73 -0.47
C ASN A 145 16.83 13.67 -1.66
N LYS A 146 17.67 13.55 -2.69
CA LYS A 146 17.58 14.36 -3.91
C LYS A 146 16.29 14.03 -4.68
N VAL A 147 16.01 12.75 -4.92
CA VAL A 147 14.80 12.30 -5.61
C VAL A 147 13.54 12.64 -4.80
N GLY A 148 13.59 12.50 -3.48
CA GLY A 148 12.48 12.84 -2.59
C GLY A 148 12.13 14.34 -2.61
N LYS A 149 13.13 15.21 -2.66
CA LYS A 149 12.92 16.67 -2.85
C LYS A 149 12.23 16.95 -4.18
N LEU A 150 12.67 16.30 -5.25
CA LEU A 150 12.01 16.41 -6.56
C LEU A 150 10.57 15.88 -6.51
N ALA A 151 10.30 14.75 -5.86
CA ALA A 151 8.95 14.21 -5.72
C ALA A 151 7.98 15.21 -5.04
N LYS A 152 8.45 15.94 -4.04
CA LYS A 152 7.64 17.00 -3.37
C LYS A 152 7.20 18.11 -4.31
N GLU A 153 7.98 18.47 -5.33
CA GLU A 153 7.60 19.47 -6.31
C GLU A 153 6.36 19.05 -7.12
N TYR A 154 6.12 17.73 -7.20
CA TYR A 154 4.94 17.13 -7.85
C TYR A 154 3.83 16.75 -6.86
N GLY A 155 3.97 17.13 -5.57
CA GLY A 155 2.99 16.78 -4.53
C GLY A 155 3.05 15.31 -4.09
N LEU A 156 4.13 14.61 -4.39
CA LEU A 156 4.36 13.20 -4.04
C LEU A 156 5.33 13.09 -2.85
N LEU A 157 5.29 11.94 -2.17
CA LEU A 157 6.35 11.52 -1.25
C LEU A 157 7.10 10.33 -1.84
N LEU A 158 8.42 10.35 -1.74
CA LEU A 158 9.25 9.21 -2.09
C LEU A 158 9.30 8.22 -0.93
N GLY A 159 9.06 6.94 -1.22
CA GLY A 159 9.21 5.86 -0.25
C GLY A 159 10.32 4.89 -0.61
N TYR A 160 10.77 4.11 0.38
CA TYR A 160 11.59 2.92 0.18
C TYR A 160 10.92 1.73 0.84
N HIS A 161 10.83 0.61 0.12
CA HIS A 161 10.25 -0.66 0.56
C HIS A 161 11.37 -1.64 0.92
N ASN A 162 11.27 -2.29 2.07
CA ASN A 162 12.27 -3.24 2.52
C ASN A 162 11.97 -4.68 2.12
N HIS A 163 13.05 -5.43 2.00
CA HIS A 163 13.07 -6.89 2.09
C HIS A 163 13.78 -7.31 3.39
N SER A 164 14.21 -8.57 3.47
CA SER A 164 14.89 -9.08 4.66
C SER A 164 16.38 -8.68 4.74
N HIS A 165 17.01 -8.38 3.60
CA HIS A 165 18.44 -8.10 3.55
C HIS A 165 18.83 -6.75 4.15
N GLU A 166 17.92 -5.77 4.19
CA GLU A 166 18.16 -4.47 4.82
C GLU A 166 18.31 -4.56 6.34
N TYR A 167 17.90 -5.68 6.94
CA TYR A 167 18.10 -5.93 8.37
C TYR A 167 19.46 -6.54 8.70
N GLN A 168 20.30 -6.77 7.69
CA GLN A 168 21.71 -7.17 7.90
C GLN A 168 22.53 -6.00 8.45
N VAL A 169 23.64 -6.37 9.12
CA VAL A 169 24.56 -5.41 9.71
C VAL A 169 25.69 -5.10 8.72
N MET A 170 25.90 -3.83 8.44
CA MET A 170 26.99 -3.29 7.65
C MET A 170 27.83 -2.40 8.55
N GLU A 171 29.11 -2.74 8.77
CA GLU A 171 30.05 -1.97 9.64
C GLU A 171 29.47 -1.63 11.03
N GLY A 172 28.71 -2.56 11.63
CA GLY A 172 28.14 -2.40 12.96
C GLY A 172 26.76 -1.71 13.01
N GLN A 173 26.22 -1.28 11.87
CA GLN A 173 24.90 -0.65 11.73
C GLN A 173 23.92 -1.56 11.00
N VAL A 174 22.66 -1.61 11.42
CA VAL A 174 21.58 -2.25 10.64
C VAL A 174 21.24 -1.33 9.47
N MET A 175 21.36 -1.82 8.23
CA MET A 175 21.19 -0.98 7.03
C MET A 175 19.83 -0.25 6.99
N TRP A 176 18.74 -0.96 7.32
CA TRP A 176 17.39 -0.34 7.37
C TRP A 176 17.31 0.84 8.34
N GLU A 177 17.88 0.68 9.55
CA GLU A 177 17.92 1.73 10.56
C GLU A 177 18.79 2.90 10.09
N TYR A 178 19.94 2.61 9.51
CA TYR A 178 20.82 3.63 8.95
C TYR A 178 20.09 4.46 7.88
N MET A 179 19.40 3.82 6.93
CA MET A 179 18.64 4.53 5.91
C MET A 179 17.53 5.42 6.50
N ILE A 180 16.80 4.93 7.50
CA ILE A 180 15.77 5.70 8.20
C ILE A 180 16.36 6.95 8.86
N GLU A 181 17.52 6.82 9.47
CA GLU A 181 18.17 7.89 10.26
C GLU A 181 18.95 8.88 9.37
N HIS A 182 19.37 8.49 8.15
CA HIS A 182 20.19 9.31 7.25
C HIS A 182 19.42 9.83 6.00
N THR A 183 18.11 9.59 5.93
CA THR A 183 17.26 10.22 4.92
C THR A 183 16.39 11.32 5.53
N ASP A 184 16.12 12.36 4.73
CA ASP A 184 15.33 13.53 5.11
C ASP A 184 13.85 13.15 5.36
N PRO A 185 13.33 13.25 6.61
CA PRO A 185 11.96 12.86 6.95
C PRO A 185 10.89 13.69 6.24
N GLU A 186 11.27 14.88 5.71
CA GLU A 186 10.37 15.77 5.00
C GLU A 186 10.05 15.29 3.58
N CYS A 187 10.89 14.43 2.99
CA CYS A 187 10.74 14.03 1.60
C CYS A 187 10.88 12.52 1.35
N VAL A 188 11.44 11.76 2.30
CA VAL A 188 11.58 10.29 2.21
C VAL A 188 10.85 9.62 3.37
N PHE A 189 10.00 8.65 3.06
CA PHE A 189 9.36 7.78 4.04
C PHE A 189 9.71 6.30 3.79
N PHE A 190 9.24 5.42 4.66
CA PHE A 190 9.48 3.99 4.53
C PHE A 190 8.15 3.23 4.44
N GLN A 191 8.05 2.38 3.42
CA GLN A 191 6.99 1.40 3.28
C GLN A 191 7.50 0.09 3.87
N MET A 192 6.99 -0.29 5.04
CA MET A 192 7.45 -1.50 5.71
C MET A 192 6.69 -2.72 5.19
N ASP A 193 7.42 -3.67 4.62
CA ASP A 193 6.92 -5.02 4.40
C ASP A 193 7.02 -5.83 5.69
N VAL A 194 5.85 -6.21 6.21
CA VAL A 194 5.75 -6.87 7.53
C VAL A 194 6.27 -8.30 7.52
N TYR A 195 6.14 -9.00 6.38
CA TYR A 195 6.66 -10.35 6.21
C TYR A 195 8.19 -10.33 6.12
N TRP A 196 8.73 -9.49 5.25
CA TRP A 196 10.19 -9.40 5.09
C TRP A 196 10.89 -8.85 6.34
N THR A 197 10.25 -7.96 7.09
CA THR A 197 10.72 -7.52 8.42
C THR A 197 10.81 -8.72 9.37
N THR A 198 9.78 -9.56 9.41
CA THR A 198 9.75 -10.78 10.25
C THR A 198 10.80 -11.78 9.79
N MET A 199 10.93 -12.01 8.48
CA MET A 199 11.94 -12.91 7.91
C MET A 199 13.38 -12.38 8.11
N GLY A 200 13.56 -11.08 8.23
CA GLY A 200 14.82 -10.44 8.65
C GLY A 200 15.11 -10.56 10.15
N GLY A 201 14.30 -11.34 10.89
CA GLY A 201 14.47 -11.59 12.33
C GLY A 201 14.08 -10.41 13.21
N LYS A 202 13.24 -9.51 12.73
CA LYS A 202 12.79 -8.31 13.44
C LYS A 202 11.28 -8.36 13.70
N ASN A 203 10.84 -7.59 14.71
CA ASN A 203 9.43 -7.44 15.01
C ASN A 203 8.88 -6.16 14.37
N PRO A 204 7.90 -6.23 13.43
CA PRO A 204 7.32 -5.05 12.80
C PRO A 204 6.76 -4.01 13.79
N VAL A 205 6.13 -4.48 14.88
CA VAL A 205 5.55 -3.58 15.91
C VAL A 205 6.62 -2.75 16.62
N ASP A 206 7.80 -3.34 16.88
CA ASP A 206 8.91 -2.62 17.51
C ASP A 206 9.46 -1.52 16.60
N TYR A 207 9.54 -1.78 15.30
CA TYR A 207 9.95 -0.77 14.31
C TYR A 207 8.92 0.35 14.16
N LEU A 208 7.62 0.02 14.15
CA LEU A 208 6.55 1.02 14.15
C LEU A 208 6.60 1.92 15.40
N LYS A 209 6.95 1.37 16.56
CA LYS A 209 7.15 2.16 17.80
C LYS A 209 8.43 3.00 17.76
N LYS A 210 9.52 2.42 17.23
CA LYS A 210 10.83 3.10 17.15
C LYS A 210 10.82 4.28 16.17
N TYR A 211 10.10 4.14 15.04
CA TYR A 211 10.08 5.12 13.96
C TYR A 211 8.65 5.55 13.57
N PRO A 212 7.87 6.10 14.52
CA PRO A 212 6.44 6.35 14.33
C PRO A 212 6.12 7.32 13.18
N ASP A 213 7.03 8.26 12.87
CA ASP A 213 6.81 9.29 11.84
C ASP A 213 7.50 8.95 10.50
N ARG A 214 8.26 7.84 10.43
CA ARG A 214 9.02 7.48 9.25
C ARG A 214 8.36 6.37 8.43
N ILE A 215 7.65 5.43 9.09
CA ILE A 215 6.95 4.31 8.44
C ILE A 215 5.50 4.76 8.19
N LYS A 216 5.21 5.20 6.94
CA LYS A 216 3.93 5.83 6.60
C LYS A 216 3.00 4.96 5.76
N MET A 217 3.48 3.81 5.29
CA MET A 217 2.74 2.85 4.50
C MET A 217 3.17 1.43 4.86
N LEU A 218 2.26 0.47 4.80
CA LEU A 218 2.59 -0.95 4.99
C LEU A 218 2.41 -1.73 3.69
N HIS A 219 3.32 -2.67 3.48
CA HIS A 219 3.13 -3.83 2.64
C HIS A 219 2.68 -4.99 3.53
N ILE A 220 1.43 -5.41 3.33
CA ILE A 220 0.82 -6.53 4.04
C ILE A 220 1.07 -7.78 3.23
N LYS A 221 1.97 -8.60 3.71
CA LYS A 221 2.44 -9.82 3.07
C LYS A 221 2.50 -10.96 4.09
N ASP A 222 2.24 -12.15 3.63
CA ASP A 222 2.42 -13.41 4.34
C ASP A 222 3.15 -14.41 3.43
N GLU A 223 3.28 -15.67 3.79
CA GLU A 223 3.90 -16.69 2.92
C GLU A 223 3.15 -16.83 1.58
N MET A 224 1.84 -16.79 1.62
CA MET A 224 0.95 -16.74 0.45
C MET A 224 -0.28 -15.90 0.74
N VAL A 225 -1.34 -16.52 1.26
CA VAL A 225 -2.58 -15.83 1.62
C VAL A 225 -2.43 -15.16 2.99
N ILE A 226 -2.89 -13.93 3.10
CA ILE A 226 -2.79 -13.16 4.33
C ILE A 226 -3.52 -13.87 5.47
N GLY A 227 -2.79 -14.09 6.58
CA GLY A 227 -3.32 -14.74 7.78
C GLY A 227 -3.14 -16.26 7.85
N ASP A 228 -2.77 -16.92 6.74
CA ASP A 228 -2.71 -18.39 6.70
C ASP A 228 -1.49 -18.96 7.43
N SER A 229 -0.35 -18.27 7.44
CA SER A 229 0.87 -18.81 8.07
C SER A 229 0.82 -18.81 9.59
N GLY A 230 0.05 -17.92 10.19
CA GLY A 230 0.03 -17.68 11.64
C GLY A 230 1.33 -17.13 12.22
N LYS A 231 2.28 -16.69 11.36
CA LYS A 231 3.60 -16.16 11.77
C LYS A 231 3.59 -14.67 12.02
N ILE A 232 2.64 -13.95 11.43
CA ILE A 232 2.56 -12.49 11.44
C ILE A 232 1.38 -12.06 12.33
N ASP A 233 1.64 -11.27 13.35
CA ASP A 233 0.60 -10.67 14.20
C ASP A 233 0.05 -9.39 13.54
N PHE A 234 -0.84 -9.59 12.56
CA PHE A 234 -1.45 -8.50 11.80
C PHE A 234 -2.25 -7.56 12.72
N GLU A 235 -2.93 -8.08 13.75
CA GLU A 235 -3.71 -7.25 14.67
C GLU A 235 -2.82 -6.26 15.42
N ALA A 236 -1.72 -6.72 16.01
CA ALA A 236 -0.78 -5.86 16.72
C ALA A 236 -0.13 -4.83 15.78
N ILE A 237 0.20 -5.23 14.54
CA ILE A 237 0.79 -4.36 13.52
C ILE A 237 -0.18 -3.24 13.13
N PHE A 238 -1.41 -3.57 12.73
CA PHE A 238 -2.41 -2.59 12.35
C PHE A 238 -2.77 -1.64 13.49
N ASN A 239 -2.93 -2.16 14.70
CA ASN A 239 -3.22 -1.33 15.89
C ASN A 239 -2.11 -0.31 16.14
N GLN A 240 -0.84 -0.71 16.07
CA GLN A 240 0.28 0.21 16.23
C GLN A 240 0.38 1.21 15.07
N PHE A 241 0.17 0.76 13.85
CA PHE A 241 0.22 1.60 12.65
C PHE A 241 -0.84 2.72 12.69
N TYR A 242 -2.07 2.36 13.07
CA TYR A 242 -3.14 3.37 13.27
C TYR A 242 -2.88 4.28 14.47
N ALA A 243 -2.25 3.78 15.52
CA ALA A 243 -1.85 4.62 16.67
C ALA A 243 -0.81 5.68 16.26
N ASN A 244 0.03 5.38 15.29
CA ASN A 244 0.98 6.35 14.71
C ASN A 244 0.29 7.36 13.75
N GLY A 245 -1.01 7.23 13.47
CA GLY A 245 -1.77 8.16 12.63
C GLY A 245 -1.78 7.84 11.14
N TYR A 246 -1.25 6.70 10.72
CA TYR A 246 -1.21 6.26 9.33
C TYR A 246 -2.23 5.14 9.07
N LYS A 247 -2.62 4.98 7.80
CA LYS A 247 -3.65 4.00 7.40
C LYS A 247 -3.44 3.38 6.03
N ASP A 248 -2.54 3.93 5.22
CA ASP A 248 -2.35 3.48 3.84
C ASP A 248 -1.55 2.18 3.81
N PHE A 249 -2.11 1.14 3.21
CA PHE A 249 -1.45 -0.15 3.05
C PHE A 249 -1.88 -0.83 1.76
N VAL A 250 -1.04 -1.72 1.27
CA VAL A 250 -1.34 -2.62 0.15
C VAL A 250 -0.96 -4.05 0.49
N VAL A 251 -1.71 -4.99 -0.04
CA VAL A 251 -1.39 -6.42 0.01
C VAL A 251 -0.43 -6.73 -1.11
N GLU A 252 0.62 -7.48 -0.82
CA GLU A 252 1.40 -8.18 -1.83
C GLU A 252 1.33 -9.67 -1.59
N GLN A 253 0.99 -10.41 -2.63
CA GLN A 253 0.96 -11.85 -2.60
C GLN A 253 1.85 -12.41 -3.70
N GLU A 254 2.84 -13.18 -3.32
CA GLU A 254 3.64 -13.97 -4.25
C GLU A 254 3.12 -15.40 -4.28
N MET A 255 2.92 -15.91 -5.50
CA MET A 255 2.55 -17.30 -5.66
C MET A 255 3.78 -18.13 -5.99
N PRO A 256 4.12 -19.12 -5.15
CA PRO A 256 5.16 -20.06 -5.48
C PRO A 256 4.77 -20.85 -6.73
N ARG A 257 5.76 -21.42 -7.39
CA ARG A 257 5.50 -22.36 -8.49
C ARG A 257 4.62 -23.49 -7.98
N GLY A 258 3.59 -23.83 -8.76
CA GLY A 258 2.71 -24.95 -8.49
C GLY A 258 3.40 -26.29 -8.70
N PRO A 259 2.64 -27.38 -8.58
CA PRO A 259 3.15 -28.71 -8.86
C PRO A 259 3.67 -28.83 -10.30
N GLU A 260 4.53 -29.81 -10.54
CA GLU A 260 5.02 -30.11 -11.87
C GLU A 260 3.84 -30.37 -12.83
N GLY A 261 3.84 -29.68 -13.97
CA GLY A 261 2.77 -29.78 -14.97
C GLY A 261 1.61 -28.80 -14.79
N GLU A 262 1.65 -27.91 -13.77
CA GLU A 262 0.66 -26.84 -13.62
C GLU A 262 0.63 -25.95 -14.89
N THR A 263 -0.54 -25.81 -15.47
CA THR A 263 -0.77 -24.90 -16.62
C THR A 263 -0.84 -23.43 -16.16
N ASP A 264 -0.63 -22.50 -17.08
CA ASP A 264 -0.79 -21.07 -16.78
C ASP A 264 -2.22 -20.73 -16.30
N ALA A 265 -3.24 -21.38 -16.88
CA ALA A 265 -4.63 -21.17 -16.47
C ALA A 265 -4.87 -21.62 -15.01
N GLU A 266 -4.34 -22.77 -14.60
CA GLU A 266 -4.44 -23.27 -13.23
C GLU A 266 -3.67 -22.38 -12.26
N ARG A 267 -2.47 -21.93 -12.65
CA ARG A 267 -1.66 -20.99 -11.88
C ARG A 267 -2.38 -19.65 -11.68
N PHE A 268 -2.96 -19.10 -12.72
CA PHE A 268 -3.71 -17.83 -12.62
C PHE A 268 -4.98 -17.99 -11.77
N ALA A 269 -5.70 -19.11 -11.93
CA ALA A 269 -6.86 -19.39 -11.07
C ALA A 269 -6.47 -19.45 -9.58
N ARG A 270 -5.37 -20.12 -9.25
CA ARG A 270 -4.85 -20.21 -7.88
C ARG A 270 -4.35 -18.85 -7.37
N MET A 271 -3.71 -18.05 -8.21
CA MET A 271 -3.30 -16.68 -7.90
C MET A 271 -4.50 -15.79 -7.54
N TRP A 272 -5.53 -15.78 -8.39
CA TRP A 272 -6.72 -14.96 -8.14
C TRP A 272 -7.54 -15.44 -6.94
N ASP A 273 -7.61 -16.76 -6.70
CA ASP A 273 -8.24 -17.33 -5.50
C ASP A 273 -7.51 -16.84 -4.22
N GLY A 274 -6.18 -16.88 -4.21
CA GLY A 274 -5.39 -16.38 -3.09
C GLY A 274 -5.55 -14.88 -2.87
N VAL A 275 -5.53 -14.09 -3.93
CA VAL A 275 -5.73 -12.63 -3.88
C VAL A 275 -7.12 -12.30 -3.30
N ALA A 276 -8.17 -13.02 -3.72
CA ALA A 276 -9.53 -12.84 -3.19
C ALA A 276 -9.63 -13.27 -1.71
N LYS A 277 -8.99 -14.37 -1.31
CA LYS A 277 -8.94 -14.82 0.10
C LYS A 277 -8.23 -13.81 0.99
N SER A 278 -7.12 -13.22 0.54
CA SER A 278 -6.39 -12.19 1.27
C SER A 278 -7.25 -10.95 1.51
N ALA A 279 -8.00 -10.49 0.50
CA ALA A 279 -8.95 -9.40 0.65
C ALA A 279 -10.06 -9.74 1.65
N ALA A 280 -10.65 -10.93 1.52
CA ALA A 280 -11.72 -11.40 2.40
C ALA A 280 -11.28 -11.50 3.88
N TYR A 281 -10.05 -11.95 4.14
CA TYR A 281 -9.46 -11.94 5.47
C TYR A 281 -9.40 -10.53 6.07
N LEU A 282 -8.88 -9.57 5.32
CA LEU A 282 -8.74 -8.18 5.79
C LEU A 282 -10.11 -7.48 5.93
N GLU A 283 -11.06 -7.76 5.03
CA GLU A 283 -12.42 -7.23 5.14
C GLU A 283 -13.12 -7.73 6.40
N ALA A 284 -12.95 -9.03 6.74
CA ALA A 284 -13.53 -9.64 7.93
C ALA A 284 -12.80 -9.24 9.23
N ALA A 285 -11.53 -8.82 9.16
CA ALA A 285 -10.70 -8.53 10.32
C ALA A 285 -11.17 -7.27 11.08
N PRO A 286 -11.57 -7.37 12.36
CA PRO A 286 -12.09 -6.21 13.11
C PRO A 286 -11.05 -5.12 13.37
N PHE A 287 -9.77 -5.46 13.28
CA PHE A 287 -8.66 -4.54 13.49
C PHE A 287 -8.29 -3.73 12.22
N VAL A 288 -8.80 -4.05 11.05
CA VAL A 288 -8.64 -3.25 9.83
C VAL A 288 -9.78 -2.22 9.75
N LYS A 289 -9.40 -0.95 9.50
CA LYS A 289 -10.34 0.21 9.52
C LYS A 289 -10.62 0.73 8.11
#